data_f0e9763ba99d3082d49ef82eb1d9e727
#
_entry.id   f0e9763ba99d3082d49ef82eb1d9e727
#
_cell.length_a   1.000
_cell.length_b   1.000
_cell.length_c   1.000
_cell.angle_alpha   90.00
_cell.angle_beta   90.00
_cell.angle_gamma   90.00
#
_symmetry.space_group_name_H-M   'P 1'
#
loop_
_entity.id
_entity.type
_entity.pdbx_description
1 polymer ?
#
loop_
_entity_poly.entity_id
_entity_poly.type
_entity_poly.pdbx_seq_one_letter_code
_entity_poly.pdbx_strand_id
1 'polypeptide(L)'
;MINVLEAIRQWGPGSRTWWQNQLSGATDPITDAGWGEGHVRKGFFTDTSICIGCKACEVACKEWNRVPARTASEHGGQMLGSSYDNTGHLGADTWRHVAFIEQAPDQLVRARESGAALSKPVSLGMPTRRRADEQDAPSPPAGGVPHASMLATEPVGLPAVRWLMSSDVCQHCTHAGCLDVCPTGALFRTEFGTVVVQADVCNGCGYCVASCPFGVIGRREDGIVELAPAHDGKEAVTAKVLNGGVAQKYTLCYDRLVDGMTPACAQTCPTTSIKFGDHSDMVAKARERLAELHAQGHTEARLYGANPDDGVGGTGSVFLLMDDPEVYGLPPDPVVTTHDLPKMFTMAGIAGTAMLGVVLSMFVGHGRMQ
;
A
#
# COMPACT_ATOMS: atom_id res chain seq x y z
N MET A 1 22.15 -18.92 -27.56
CA MET A 1 21.28 -19.98 -26.99
C MET A 1 21.53 -19.98 -25.49
N ILE A 2 20.63 -19.45 -24.72
CA ILE A 2 20.68 -19.45 -23.23
C ILE A 2 20.52 -20.93 -22.84
N ASN A 3 21.50 -21.46 -22.09
CA ASN A 3 21.50 -22.85 -21.67
C ASN A 3 20.35 -23.07 -20.69
N VAL A 4 19.29 -23.73 -21.13
CA VAL A 4 18.09 -24.03 -20.35
C VAL A 4 18.42 -24.73 -19.02
N LEU A 5 19.51 -25.50 -18.97
CA LEU A 5 19.99 -26.16 -17.76
C LEU A 5 20.65 -25.19 -16.77
N GLU A 6 21.20 -24.08 -17.24
CA GLU A 6 21.73 -23.01 -16.38
C GLU A 6 20.60 -22.15 -15.80
N ALA A 7 19.58 -21.87 -16.60
CA ALA A 7 18.36 -21.22 -16.12
C ALA A 7 17.64 -22.06 -15.05
N ILE A 8 17.54 -23.39 -15.25
CA ILE A 8 16.97 -24.33 -14.27
C ILE A 8 17.82 -24.42 -13.00
N ARG A 9 19.16 -24.29 -13.09
CA ARG A 9 20.07 -24.28 -11.93
C ARG A 9 19.96 -22.98 -11.12
N GLN A 10 19.78 -21.85 -11.77
CA GLN A 10 19.48 -20.58 -11.09
C GLN A 10 18.10 -20.60 -10.40
N TRP A 11 17.21 -21.49 -10.85
CA TRP A 11 15.84 -21.66 -10.33
C TRP A 11 15.70 -22.91 -9.45
N GLY A 12 16.79 -23.45 -8.94
CA GLY A 12 16.77 -24.66 -8.11
C GLY A 12 16.15 -24.47 -6.72
N PRO A 13 15.74 -25.57 -6.06
CA PRO A 13 14.98 -25.58 -4.80
C PRO A 13 15.71 -25.00 -3.56
N GLY A 14 16.88 -24.43 -3.74
CA GLY A 14 17.65 -23.73 -2.69
C GLY A 14 17.53 -22.21 -2.74
N SER A 15 17.01 -21.62 -3.82
CA SER A 15 16.68 -20.21 -3.85
C SER A 15 15.28 -20.03 -3.26
N ARG A 16 15.16 -19.28 -2.18
CA ARG A 16 13.85 -18.87 -1.63
C ARG A 16 12.93 -18.26 -2.70
N THR A 17 13.46 -17.91 -3.83
CA THR A 17 12.88 -17.15 -4.92
C THR A 17 11.81 -17.90 -5.70
N TRP A 18 11.86 -19.22 -5.85
CA TRP A 18 10.94 -19.90 -6.80
C TRP A 18 9.48 -20.03 -6.30
N TRP A 19 9.29 -20.19 -5.00
CA TRP A 19 7.93 -20.33 -4.41
C TRP A 19 7.37 -19.02 -3.85
N GLN A 20 8.23 -18.03 -3.62
CA GLN A 20 7.89 -16.74 -3.03
C GLN A 20 7.86 -15.60 -4.04
N ASN A 21 8.39 -15.81 -5.26
CA ASN A 21 8.41 -14.76 -6.26
C ASN A 21 7.06 -14.64 -6.94
N GLN A 22 6.60 -13.43 -6.97
CA GLN A 22 5.59 -12.98 -7.89
C GLN A 22 6.23 -12.76 -9.27
N LEU A 23 5.42 -12.48 -10.29
CA LEU A 23 5.93 -12.16 -11.63
C LEU A 23 6.87 -10.95 -11.64
N SER A 24 6.75 -10.08 -10.64
CA SER A 24 7.61 -8.92 -10.45
C SER A 24 9.00 -9.23 -9.88
N GLY A 25 9.32 -10.49 -9.56
CA GLY A 25 10.64 -10.90 -9.13
C GLY A 25 10.85 -11.03 -7.62
N ALA A 26 12.10 -10.98 -7.18
CA ALA A 26 12.50 -11.17 -5.79
C ALA A 26 12.02 -10.05 -4.86
N THR A 27 12.28 -10.20 -3.55
CA THR A 27 11.84 -9.26 -2.52
C THR A 27 12.64 -7.96 -2.44
N ASP A 28 13.76 -7.85 -3.16
CA ASP A 28 14.50 -6.60 -3.29
C ASP A 28 14.13 -5.89 -4.61
N PRO A 29 13.31 -4.84 -4.54
CA PRO A 29 12.80 -4.18 -5.73
C PRO A 29 13.87 -3.44 -6.54
N ILE A 30 15.05 -3.17 -5.99
CA ILE A 30 16.14 -2.52 -6.71
C ILE A 30 16.92 -3.53 -7.52
N THR A 31 17.34 -4.63 -6.89
CA THR A 31 18.07 -5.72 -7.55
C THR A 31 17.22 -6.36 -8.65
N ASP A 32 15.92 -6.54 -8.41
CA ASP A 32 14.99 -7.11 -9.40
C ASP A 32 14.85 -6.25 -10.65
N ALA A 33 14.91 -4.93 -10.49
CA ALA A 33 14.90 -4.00 -11.60
C ALA A 33 16.21 -3.92 -12.38
N GLY A 34 17.22 -4.70 -11.96
CA GLY A 34 18.53 -4.75 -12.61
C GLY A 34 19.45 -3.57 -12.27
N TRP A 35 19.13 -2.80 -11.24
CA TRP A 35 20.00 -1.75 -10.76
C TRP A 35 21.19 -2.35 -9.99
N GLY A 36 22.39 -1.86 -10.26
CA GLY A 36 23.62 -2.35 -9.64
C GLY A 36 23.70 -2.11 -8.13
N GLU A 37 24.71 -2.74 -7.50
CA GLU A 37 25.00 -2.51 -6.08
C GLU A 37 25.29 -1.03 -5.79
N GLY A 38 24.82 -0.55 -4.63
CA GLY A 38 25.02 0.84 -4.16
C GLY A 38 23.76 1.70 -4.22
N HIS A 39 22.70 1.26 -4.84
CA HIS A 39 21.41 1.93 -4.78
C HIS A 39 20.64 1.52 -3.51
N VAL A 40 20.03 2.50 -2.84
CA VAL A 40 19.27 2.26 -1.60
C VAL A 40 17.81 2.62 -1.82
N ARG A 41 16.92 1.69 -1.51
CA ARG A 41 15.48 1.92 -1.58
C ARG A 41 15.09 3.13 -0.73
N LYS A 42 14.39 4.07 -1.33
CA LYS A 42 13.79 5.23 -0.65
C LYS A 42 12.33 4.98 -0.32
N GLY A 43 11.86 5.64 0.73
CA GLY A 43 10.47 5.50 1.15
C GLY A 43 10.00 6.64 2.04
N PHE A 44 8.71 6.57 2.39
CA PHE A 44 8.09 7.46 3.34
C PHE A 44 7.77 6.74 4.65
N PHE A 45 7.79 7.52 5.72
CA PHE A 45 7.05 7.24 6.94
C PHE A 45 6.05 8.37 7.17
N THR A 46 4.76 8.05 7.15
CA THR A 46 3.67 8.99 7.41
C THR A 46 3.06 8.71 8.79
N ASP A 47 3.28 9.62 9.72
CA ASP A 47 2.73 9.57 11.09
C ASP A 47 1.39 10.31 11.13
N THR A 48 0.28 9.57 11.12
CA THR A 48 -1.05 10.19 11.13
C THR A 48 -1.41 10.78 12.50
N SER A 49 -0.70 10.40 13.58
CA SER A 49 -0.96 10.92 14.93
C SER A 49 -0.66 12.40 15.08
N ILE A 50 0.21 12.95 14.22
CA ILE A 50 0.62 14.36 14.21
C ILE A 50 0.20 15.11 12.95
N CYS A 51 -0.56 14.46 12.06
CA CYS A 51 -1.09 15.11 10.88
C CYS A 51 -2.21 16.08 11.27
N ILE A 52 -2.13 17.33 10.80
CA ILE A 52 -3.12 18.39 11.07
C ILE A 52 -4.06 18.66 9.89
N GLY A 53 -4.00 17.84 8.84
CA GLY A 53 -4.91 17.99 7.69
C GLY A 53 -4.74 19.27 6.88
N CYS A 54 -3.60 19.97 6.97
CA CYS A 54 -3.42 21.29 6.33
C CYS A 54 -3.38 21.25 4.80
N LYS A 55 -3.36 20.06 4.17
CA LYS A 55 -3.30 19.84 2.71
C LYS A 55 -2.06 20.43 2.00
N ALA A 56 -1.09 21.00 2.71
CA ALA A 56 0.12 21.54 2.10
C ALA A 56 0.86 20.50 1.24
N CYS A 57 0.90 19.24 1.69
CA CYS A 57 1.50 18.13 0.95
C CYS A 57 0.76 17.80 -0.35
N GLU A 58 -0.57 17.92 -0.36
CA GLU A 58 -1.42 17.71 -1.55
C GLU A 58 -1.17 18.82 -2.57
N VAL A 59 -1.19 20.07 -2.14
CA VAL A 59 -0.90 21.24 -2.99
C VAL A 59 0.51 21.17 -3.55
N ALA A 60 1.53 20.95 -2.71
CA ALA A 60 2.91 20.86 -3.16
C ALA A 60 3.15 19.72 -4.15
N CYS A 61 2.49 18.57 -3.97
CA CYS A 61 2.54 17.47 -4.92
C CYS A 61 1.93 17.88 -6.28
N LYS A 62 0.79 18.53 -6.24
CA LYS A 62 0.06 18.94 -7.45
C LYS A 62 0.83 20.00 -8.23
N GLU A 63 1.34 21.02 -7.56
CA GLU A 63 2.10 22.10 -8.16
C GLU A 63 3.44 21.60 -8.73
N TRP A 64 4.22 20.87 -7.94
CA TRP A 64 5.52 20.38 -8.40
C TRP A 64 5.42 19.47 -9.61
N ASN A 65 4.51 18.50 -9.57
CA ASN A 65 4.35 17.51 -10.63
C ASN A 65 3.46 18.03 -11.79
N ARG A 66 3.00 19.28 -11.75
CA ARG A 66 2.11 19.90 -12.74
C ARG A 66 0.89 19.01 -13.03
N VAL A 67 0.34 18.43 -11.98
CA VAL A 67 -0.86 17.60 -12.07
C VAL A 67 -2.05 18.49 -12.39
N PRO A 68 -2.77 18.27 -13.52
CA PRO A 68 -3.83 19.17 -13.95
C PRO A 68 -4.99 19.18 -12.95
N ALA A 69 -5.84 20.20 -13.07
CA ALA A 69 -7.12 20.20 -12.42
C ALA A 69 -7.97 19.01 -12.90
N ARG A 70 -8.88 18.53 -12.06
CA ARG A 70 -9.85 17.53 -12.46
C ARG A 70 -10.64 18.01 -13.66
N THR A 71 -10.87 17.09 -14.61
CA THR A 71 -11.72 17.37 -15.74
C THR A 71 -13.17 17.53 -15.29
N ALA A 72 -13.92 18.37 -16.00
CA ALA A 72 -15.31 18.70 -15.66
C ALA A 72 -16.27 17.51 -15.62
N SER A 73 -15.88 16.35 -16.18
CA SER A 73 -16.74 15.17 -16.28
C SER A 73 -17.05 14.51 -14.93
N GLU A 74 -16.16 14.60 -13.95
CA GLU A 74 -16.38 13.92 -12.69
C GLU A 74 -16.91 14.80 -11.55
N HIS A 75 -16.60 16.07 -11.48
CA HIS A 75 -17.15 17.03 -10.50
C HIS A 75 -16.76 18.49 -10.77
N GLY A 76 -16.31 18.82 -11.98
CA GLY A 76 -16.22 20.13 -12.60
C GLY A 76 -15.78 21.34 -11.76
N GLY A 77 -14.84 21.18 -10.84
CA GLY A 77 -14.44 22.24 -9.92
C GLY A 77 -15.52 22.62 -8.89
N GLN A 78 -16.61 21.85 -8.82
CA GLN A 78 -17.64 22.05 -7.80
C GLN A 78 -17.14 21.53 -6.45
N MET A 79 -17.53 22.22 -5.40
CA MET A 79 -17.30 21.75 -4.03
C MET A 79 -18.09 20.45 -3.81
N LEU A 80 -17.42 19.41 -3.30
CA LEU A 80 -18.03 18.10 -3.02
C LEU A 80 -19.05 18.15 -1.87
N GLY A 81 -19.25 19.31 -1.24
CA GLY A 81 -20.15 19.47 -0.11
C GLY A 81 -19.56 19.05 1.23
N SER A 82 -18.35 18.49 1.27
CA SER A 82 -17.62 18.25 2.50
C SER A 82 -16.70 19.44 2.81
N SER A 83 -16.70 19.88 4.06
CA SER A 83 -16.08 21.16 4.45
C SER A 83 -14.57 21.24 4.22
N TYR A 84 -13.87 20.13 4.25
CA TYR A 84 -12.40 20.12 4.27
C TYR A 84 -11.79 19.27 3.15
N ASP A 85 -12.60 18.57 2.37
CA ASP A 85 -12.14 17.65 1.37
C ASP A 85 -12.86 17.85 0.02
N ASN A 86 -12.24 18.66 -0.85
CA ASN A 86 -12.74 18.89 -2.20
C ASN A 86 -12.17 17.93 -3.24
N THR A 87 -11.21 17.09 -2.88
CA THR A 87 -10.57 16.15 -3.81
C THR A 87 -11.14 14.74 -3.72
N GLY A 88 -11.61 14.32 -2.54
CA GLY A 88 -12.35 13.09 -2.29
C GLY A 88 -11.50 11.82 -2.30
N HIS A 89 -10.65 11.61 -3.31
CA HIS A 89 -9.85 10.39 -3.44
C HIS A 89 -8.64 10.58 -4.37
N LEU A 90 -7.72 9.61 -4.34
CA LEU A 90 -6.59 9.52 -5.27
C LEU A 90 -7.08 9.17 -6.68
N GLY A 91 -6.30 9.57 -7.68
CA GLY A 91 -6.59 9.29 -9.09
C GLY A 91 -5.57 9.91 -10.03
N ALA A 92 -5.94 9.99 -11.31
CA ALA A 92 -5.06 10.52 -12.34
C ALA A 92 -4.67 11.99 -12.13
N ASP A 93 -5.57 12.76 -11.54
CA ASP A 93 -5.42 14.21 -11.34
C ASP A 93 -5.25 14.59 -9.86
N THR A 94 -5.14 13.59 -8.97
CA THR A 94 -4.87 13.77 -7.54
C THR A 94 -3.94 12.65 -7.09
N TRP A 95 -2.64 12.92 -7.05
CA TRP A 95 -1.62 11.92 -6.74
C TRP A 95 -1.33 11.78 -5.25
N ARG A 96 -1.70 12.78 -4.48
CA ARG A 96 -1.67 12.78 -3.03
C ARG A 96 -2.96 13.41 -2.53
N HIS A 97 -3.58 12.77 -1.57
CA HIS A 97 -4.86 13.18 -1.00
C HIS A 97 -4.77 13.19 0.52
N VAL A 98 -5.36 14.19 1.16
CA VAL A 98 -5.49 14.23 2.62
C VAL A 98 -6.93 13.92 2.98
N ALA A 99 -7.14 12.71 3.47
CA ALA A 99 -8.43 12.26 3.99
C ALA A 99 -8.71 12.86 5.37
N PHE A 100 -9.98 13.19 5.61
CA PHE A 100 -10.51 13.64 6.90
C PHE A 100 -11.55 12.63 7.37
N ILE A 101 -11.33 12.06 8.54
CA ILE A 101 -12.16 11.02 9.10
C ILE A 101 -12.63 11.49 10.47
N GLU A 102 -13.93 11.65 10.61
CA GLU A 102 -14.56 12.04 11.86
C GLU A 102 -14.98 10.79 12.64
N GLN A 103 -14.60 10.72 13.91
CA GLN A 103 -14.90 9.59 14.77
C GLN A 103 -15.67 10.03 16.00
N ALA A 104 -16.77 9.32 16.26
CA ALA A 104 -17.51 9.41 17.52
C ALA A 104 -16.77 8.67 18.66
N PRO A 105 -17.06 8.97 19.94
CA PRO A 105 -16.38 8.37 21.08
C PRO A 105 -16.43 6.83 21.11
N ASP A 106 -17.53 6.23 20.68
CA ASP A 106 -17.70 4.77 20.62
C ASP A 106 -16.77 4.11 19.57
N GLN A 107 -16.48 4.82 18.48
CA GLN A 107 -15.51 4.37 17.47
C GLN A 107 -14.08 4.38 18.04
N LEU A 108 -13.72 5.39 18.81
CA LEU A 108 -12.42 5.42 19.49
C LEU A 108 -12.27 4.29 20.52
N VAL A 109 -13.33 3.96 21.25
CA VAL A 109 -13.31 2.82 22.19
C VAL A 109 -13.03 1.51 21.41
N ARG A 110 -13.76 1.30 20.31
CA ARG A 110 -13.54 0.11 19.44
C ARG A 110 -12.12 0.05 18.87
N ALA A 111 -11.58 1.19 18.43
CA ALA A 111 -10.21 1.27 17.92
C ALA A 111 -9.18 0.82 18.97
N ARG A 112 -9.35 1.28 20.22
CA ARG A 112 -8.49 0.89 21.36
C ARG A 112 -8.61 -0.59 21.69
N GLU A 113 -9.80 -1.14 21.69
CA GLU A 113 -10.06 -2.57 21.93
C GLU A 113 -9.43 -3.44 20.83
N SER A 114 -9.60 -3.04 19.55
CA SER A 114 -8.98 -3.71 18.41
C SER A 114 -7.47 -3.70 18.52
N GLY A 115 -6.84 -2.55 18.78
CA GLY A 115 -5.40 -2.44 18.96
C GLY A 115 -4.86 -3.25 20.15
N ALA A 116 -5.58 -3.22 21.27
CA ALA A 116 -5.21 -4.04 22.45
C ALA A 116 -5.32 -5.54 22.17
N ALA A 117 -6.22 -5.96 21.30
CA ALA A 117 -6.32 -7.36 20.87
C ALA A 117 -5.12 -7.80 20.02
N LEU A 118 -4.60 -6.92 19.16
CA LEU A 118 -3.41 -7.18 18.33
C LEU A 118 -2.12 -7.31 19.20
N SER A 119 -2.09 -6.62 20.33
CA SER A 119 -0.94 -6.63 21.25
C SER A 119 -0.87 -7.89 22.13
N LYS A 120 -1.94 -8.69 22.18
CA LYS A 120 -1.96 -9.92 22.98
C LYS A 120 -1.23 -11.02 22.23
N PRO A 121 -0.27 -11.73 22.88
CA PRO A 121 0.35 -12.89 22.25
C PRO A 121 -0.73 -13.94 21.97
N VAL A 122 -0.78 -14.43 20.73
CA VAL A 122 -1.67 -15.52 20.34
C VAL A 122 -1.24 -16.76 21.12
N SER A 123 -2.04 -17.17 22.11
CA SER A 123 -1.83 -18.44 22.81
C SER A 123 -2.26 -19.57 21.86
N LEU A 124 -1.29 -20.20 21.24
CA LEU A 124 -1.51 -21.35 20.34
C LEU A 124 -1.95 -22.62 21.06
N GLY A 125 -2.38 -22.52 22.33
CA GLY A 125 -2.87 -23.67 23.10
C GLY A 125 -1.82 -24.77 23.36
N MET A 126 -0.55 -24.49 23.11
CA MET A 126 0.50 -25.43 23.46
C MET A 126 0.65 -25.49 24.99
N PRO A 127 0.62 -26.68 25.60
CA PRO A 127 0.88 -26.79 27.00
C PRO A 127 2.32 -26.34 27.28
N THR A 128 2.47 -25.21 27.95
CA THR A 128 3.76 -24.78 28.48
C THR A 128 4.18 -25.83 29.52
N ARG A 129 5.31 -26.51 29.26
CA ARG A 129 5.95 -27.30 30.31
C ARG A 129 6.23 -26.35 31.49
N ARG A 130 5.48 -26.50 32.57
CA ARG A 130 5.80 -25.86 33.86
C ARG A 130 7.21 -26.31 34.25
N ARG A 131 8.09 -25.38 34.50
CA ARG A 131 9.38 -25.67 35.12
C ARG A 131 9.10 -26.29 36.52
N ALA A 132 9.87 -27.30 36.86
CA ALA A 132 9.69 -28.07 38.11
C ALA A 132 9.93 -27.24 39.40
N ASP A 133 10.38 -26.03 39.30
CA ASP A 133 10.73 -25.09 40.35
C ASP A 133 9.57 -24.15 40.76
N GLU A 134 8.40 -24.24 40.12
CA GLU A 134 7.25 -23.38 40.42
C GLU A 134 6.18 -24.03 41.30
N GLN A 135 6.55 -25.11 42.01
CA GLN A 135 5.60 -25.88 42.84
C GLN A 135 5.37 -25.36 44.25
N ASP A 136 6.09 -24.33 44.71
CA ASP A 136 6.02 -23.84 46.10
C ASP A 136 5.47 -22.40 46.26
N ALA A 137 4.76 -21.85 45.29
CA ALA A 137 4.04 -20.61 45.51
C ALA A 137 2.62 -20.90 46.05
N PRO A 138 2.23 -20.37 47.22
CA PRO A 138 0.89 -20.55 47.76
C PRO A 138 -0.14 -19.97 46.81
N SER A 139 -1.14 -20.77 46.43
CA SER A 139 -2.28 -20.34 45.63
C SER A 139 -2.96 -19.15 46.33
N PRO A 140 -3.23 -18.05 45.63
CA PRO A 140 -4.03 -16.96 46.19
C PRO A 140 -5.43 -17.50 46.56
N PRO A 141 -6.03 -17.02 47.69
CA PRO A 141 -7.33 -17.47 48.10
C PRO A 141 -8.37 -17.27 47.01
N ALA A 142 -9.23 -18.26 46.83
CA ALA A 142 -10.39 -18.22 45.90
C ALA A 142 -11.44 -17.24 46.44
N GLY A 143 -11.09 -15.95 46.42
CA GLY A 143 -11.97 -14.83 46.67
C GLY A 143 -12.15 -14.11 45.35
N GLY A 144 -13.38 -14.08 44.84
CA GLY A 144 -13.75 -13.57 43.55
C GLY A 144 -13.10 -12.24 43.21
N VAL A 145 -12.29 -12.27 42.20
CA VAL A 145 -11.88 -11.02 41.51
C VAL A 145 -13.17 -10.40 41.02
N PRO A 146 -13.48 -9.17 41.38
CA PRO A 146 -14.62 -8.50 40.77
C PRO A 146 -14.36 -8.49 39.27
N HIS A 147 -15.21 -9.17 38.56
CA HIS A 147 -15.25 -9.17 37.09
C HIS A 147 -15.14 -7.76 36.57
N ALA A 148 -14.51 -7.60 35.45
CA ALA A 148 -14.19 -6.42 34.64
C ALA A 148 -15.24 -5.28 34.51
N SER A 149 -16.23 -5.20 35.37
CA SER A 149 -17.14 -4.07 35.48
C SER A 149 -16.51 -2.82 36.12
N MET A 150 -15.25 -2.91 36.63
CA MET A 150 -14.52 -1.73 37.13
C MET A 150 -13.76 -0.97 36.06
N LEU A 151 -13.77 -1.42 34.81
CA LEU A 151 -13.24 -0.64 33.66
C LEU A 151 -14.30 0.20 32.93
N ALA A 152 -15.50 0.22 33.44
CA ALA A 152 -16.53 1.19 33.07
C ALA A 152 -16.46 2.47 33.91
N THR A 153 -15.26 2.90 34.33
CA THR A 153 -15.06 4.32 34.56
C THR A 153 -15.09 4.95 33.19
N GLU A 154 -16.15 5.70 32.91
CA GLU A 154 -16.22 6.65 31.80
C GLU A 154 -14.82 7.26 31.68
N PRO A 155 -14.11 7.11 30.53
CA PRO A 155 -12.78 7.70 30.40
C PRO A 155 -12.99 9.21 30.50
N VAL A 156 -12.61 9.73 31.65
CA VAL A 156 -12.63 11.16 31.94
C VAL A 156 -11.83 11.83 30.83
N GLY A 157 -12.52 12.52 29.89
CA GLY A 157 -11.91 13.37 28.91
C GLY A 157 -11.76 12.81 27.48
N LEU A 158 -12.55 11.83 27.05
CA LEU A 158 -12.66 11.58 25.60
C LEU A 158 -13.25 12.82 24.91
N PRO A 159 -12.64 13.31 23.83
CA PRO A 159 -13.25 14.38 23.05
C PRO A 159 -14.59 13.90 22.50
N ALA A 160 -15.57 14.82 22.42
CA ALA A 160 -16.88 14.50 21.83
C ALA A 160 -16.77 14.02 20.37
N VAL A 161 -15.70 14.43 19.69
CA VAL A 161 -15.36 14.06 18.32
C VAL A 161 -13.85 13.97 18.22
N ARG A 162 -13.34 12.93 17.54
CA ARG A 162 -11.93 12.80 17.15
C ARG A 162 -11.80 12.91 15.65
N TRP A 163 -10.83 13.69 15.20
CA TRP A 163 -10.46 13.77 13.80
C TRP A 163 -9.21 12.92 13.55
N LEU A 164 -9.30 12.04 12.56
CA LEU A 164 -8.15 11.37 11.98
C LEU A 164 -7.87 11.98 10.61
N MET A 165 -6.61 12.22 10.31
CA MET A 165 -6.20 12.81 9.05
C MET A 165 -5.05 11.98 8.49
N SER A 166 -5.18 11.57 7.22
CA SER A 166 -4.16 10.79 6.57
C SER A 166 -3.78 11.39 5.22
N SER A 167 -2.48 11.57 5.03
CA SER A 167 -1.94 11.95 3.73
C SER A 167 -1.69 10.70 2.90
N ASP A 168 -2.73 10.24 2.19
CA ASP A 168 -2.69 9.06 1.35
C ASP A 168 -1.95 9.30 0.03
N VAL A 169 -1.33 8.21 -0.49
CA VAL A 169 -0.46 8.26 -1.67
C VAL A 169 -0.27 6.85 -2.24
N CYS A 170 0.28 6.74 -3.45
CA CYS A 170 0.70 5.43 -3.98
C CYS A 170 1.68 4.73 -3.03
N GLN A 171 1.42 3.47 -2.76
CA GLN A 171 2.14 2.67 -1.77
C GLN A 171 3.54 2.23 -2.25
N HIS A 172 3.84 2.28 -3.55
CA HIS A 172 5.10 1.75 -4.13
C HIS A 172 5.43 0.35 -3.59
N CYS A 173 4.48 -0.58 -3.76
CA CYS A 173 4.55 -1.95 -3.25
C CYS A 173 5.86 -2.64 -3.64
N THR A 174 6.37 -3.51 -2.75
CA THR A 174 7.52 -4.36 -3.07
C THR A 174 7.17 -5.30 -4.21
N HIS A 175 6.04 -5.98 -4.09
CA HIS A 175 5.44 -6.72 -5.20
C HIS A 175 4.34 -5.83 -5.81
N ALA A 176 4.56 -5.36 -7.02
CA ALA A 176 3.70 -4.37 -7.63
C ALA A 176 2.90 -4.97 -8.79
N GLY A 177 1.66 -5.40 -8.53
CA GLY A 177 0.78 -5.95 -9.56
C GLY A 177 0.61 -5.04 -10.78
N CYS A 178 0.73 -3.74 -10.61
CA CYS A 178 0.70 -2.79 -11.72
C CYS A 178 1.89 -2.92 -12.68
N LEU A 179 3.06 -3.37 -12.19
CA LEU A 179 4.21 -3.70 -13.04
C LEU A 179 3.97 -5.00 -13.80
N ASP A 180 3.46 -6.02 -13.10
CA ASP A 180 3.28 -7.37 -13.63
C ASP A 180 2.33 -7.40 -14.82
N VAL A 181 1.30 -6.57 -14.80
CA VAL A 181 0.25 -6.56 -15.82
C VAL A 181 0.49 -5.57 -16.96
N CYS A 182 1.58 -4.81 -16.94
CA CYS A 182 1.82 -3.79 -17.95
C CYS A 182 2.37 -4.40 -19.25
N PRO A 183 1.58 -4.46 -20.35
CA PRO A 183 2.01 -5.16 -21.57
C PRO A 183 3.10 -4.41 -22.34
N THR A 184 3.24 -3.11 -22.11
CA THR A 184 4.23 -2.27 -22.82
C THR A 184 5.48 -2.00 -21.97
N GLY A 185 5.51 -2.43 -20.70
CA GLY A 185 6.59 -2.06 -19.78
C GLY A 185 6.64 -0.57 -19.41
N ALA A 186 5.54 0.16 -19.65
CA ALA A 186 5.46 1.58 -19.31
C ALA A 186 5.55 1.86 -17.81
N LEU A 187 5.20 0.88 -16.96
CA LEU A 187 5.50 0.95 -15.54
C LEU A 187 6.84 0.26 -15.30
N PHE A 188 7.72 0.93 -14.56
CA PHE A 188 9.04 0.39 -14.24
C PHE A 188 9.48 0.83 -12.83
N ARG A 189 10.48 0.12 -12.29
CA ARG A 189 11.12 0.51 -11.05
C ARG A 189 12.34 1.35 -11.31
N THR A 190 12.47 2.40 -10.53
CA THR A 190 13.65 3.25 -10.55
C THR A 190 14.74 2.71 -9.61
N GLU A 191 15.94 3.27 -9.69
CA GLU A 191 17.08 3.02 -8.82
C GLU A 191 16.79 3.31 -7.33
N PHE A 192 15.72 4.04 -7.05
CA PHE A 192 15.23 4.32 -5.69
C PHE A 192 14.18 3.31 -5.20
N GLY A 193 13.91 2.27 -5.98
CA GLY A 193 12.87 1.27 -5.68
C GLY A 193 11.43 1.77 -5.87
N THR A 194 11.23 2.95 -6.47
CA THR A 194 9.92 3.51 -6.73
C THR A 194 9.34 2.97 -8.04
N VAL A 195 8.03 2.92 -8.14
CA VAL A 195 7.34 2.56 -9.39
C VAL A 195 6.88 3.83 -10.08
N VAL A 196 7.25 4.00 -11.34
CA VAL A 196 6.94 5.18 -12.15
C VAL A 196 6.23 4.76 -13.44
N VAL A 197 5.42 5.63 -13.99
CA VAL A 197 4.77 5.45 -15.31
C VAL A 197 5.51 6.32 -16.33
N GLN A 198 5.98 5.70 -17.40
CA GLN A 198 6.51 6.39 -18.57
C GLN A 198 5.36 6.65 -19.54
N ALA A 199 4.93 7.90 -19.63
CA ALA A 199 3.71 8.28 -20.32
C ALA A 199 3.76 8.08 -21.84
N ASP A 200 4.94 8.24 -22.46
CA ASP A 200 5.18 8.05 -23.89
C ASP A 200 5.20 6.58 -24.34
N VAL A 201 5.41 5.64 -23.41
CA VAL A 201 5.35 4.19 -23.64
C VAL A 201 3.99 3.61 -23.31
N CYS A 202 3.20 4.30 -22.48
CA CYS A 202 1.89 3.83 -22.03
C CYS A 202 0.87 3.88 -23.15
N ASN A 203 0.25 2.73 -23.46
CA ASN A 203 -0.83 2.63 -24.45
C ASN A 203 -2.25 2.86 -23.88
N GLY A 204 -2.37 3.15 -22.57
CA GLY A 204 -3.65 3.45 -21.95
C GLY A 204 -4.59 2.25 -21.73
N CYS A 205 -4.12 1.01 -21.78
CA CYS A 205 -4.96 -0.20 -21.64
C CYS A 205 -5.71 -0.32 -20.32
N GLY A 206 -5.23 0.31 -19.25
CA GLY A 206 -5.90 0.33 -17.93
C GLY A 206 -5.73 -0.91 -17.06
N TYR A 207 -4.97 -1.93 -17.49
CA TYR A 207 -4.76 -3.13 -16.66
C TYR A 207 -4.15 -2.83 -15.29
N CYS A 208 -3.24 -1.86 -15.23
CA CYS A 208 -2.63 -1.42 -13.97
C CYS A 208 -3.64 -0.78 -13.00
N VAL A 209 -4.71 -0.18 -13.51
CA VAL A 209 -5.79 0.38 -12.68
C VAL A 209 -6.52 -0.75 -11.94
N ALA A 210 -6.92 -1.79 -12.68
CA ALA A 210 -7.63 -2.94 -12.12
C ALA A 210 -6.74 -3.82 -11.22
N SER A 211 -5.42 -3.82 -11.45
CA SER A 211 -4.48 -4.66 -10.69
C SER A 211 -3.99 -4.01 -9.39
N CYS A 212 -4.26 -2.74 -9.17
CA CYS A 212 -3.82 -2.04 -7.97
C CYS A 212 -4.74 -2.35 -6.79
N PRO A 213 -4.27 -3.04 -5.73
CA PRO A 213 -5.13 -3.36 -4.59
C PRO A 213 -5.54 -2.13 -3.77
N PHE A 214 -4.86 -1.00 -3.98
CA PHE A 214 -5.13 0.27 -3.29
C PHE A 214 -5.98 1.26 -4.12
N GLY A 215 -6.27 0.94 -5.40
CA GLY A 215 -7.07 1.79 -6.27
C GLY A 215 -6.45 3.17 -6.59
N VAL A 216 -5.13 3.34 -6.42
CA VAL A 216 -4.47 4.66 -6.50
C VAL A 216 -4.01 5.05 -7.91
N ILE A 217 -4.20 4.17 -8.89
CA ILE A 217 -3.83 4.42 -10.29
C ILE A 217 -5.09 4.82 -11.04
N GLY A 218 -5.05 5.96 -11.71
CA GLY A 218 -6.11 6.40 -12.60
C GLY A 218 -5.62 6.53 -14.04
N ARG A 219 -6.51 6.45 -15.01
CA ARG A 219 -6.26 6.92 -16.37
C ARG A 219 -6.68 8.37 -16.46
N ARG A 220 -5.81 9.21 -17.01
CA ARG A 220 -6.19 10.59 -17.27
C ARG A 220 -7.11 10.60 -18.48
N GLU A 221 -8.27 11.22 -18.34
CA GLU A 221 -9.22 11.30 -19.44
C GLU A 221 -8.64 12.12 -20.60
N ASP A 222 -9.00 11.74 -21.83
CA ASP A 222 -8.76 12.55 -22.99
C ASP A 222 -9.75 13.72 -22.99
N GLY A 223 -9.27 14.94 -23.14
CA GLY A 223 -10.17 16.07 -23.15
C GLY A 223 -9.49 17.41 -23.07
N ILE A 224 -10.31 18.40 -22.87
CA ILE A 224 -9.93 19.79 -22.67
C ILE A 224 -10.27 20.16 -21.23
N VAL A 225 -9.27 20.63 -20.50
CA VAL A 225 -9.44 21.16 -19.13
C VAL A 225 -9.82 22.62 -19.22
N GLU A 226 -10.86 22.99 -18.52
CA GLU A 226 -11.24 24.38 -18.31
C GLU A 226 -10.32 24.98 -17.22
N LEU A 227 -9.36 25.82 -17.64
CA LEU A 227 -8.40 26.47 -16.74
C LEU A 227 -9.02 27.65 -16.00
N ALA A 228 -9.96 28.32 -16.64
CA ALA A 228 -10.74 29.38 -16.03
C ALA A 228 -12.16 29.33 -16.62
N PRO A 229 -13.20 29.34 -15.77
CA PRO A 229 -14.57 29.34 -16.22
C PRO A 229 -14.89 30.57 -17.04
N ALA A 230 -15.85 30.45 -17.95
CA ALA A 230 -16.40 31.59 -18.68
C ALA A 230 -17.00 32.59 -17.70
N HIS A 231 -16.54 33.81 -17.68
CA HIS A 231 -17.02 34.88 -16.80
C HIS A 231 -17.08 36.19 -17.56
N ASP A 232 -18.12 36.99 -17.35
CA ASP A 232 -18.30 38.34 -17.90
C ASP A 232 -18.16 38.40 -19.46
N GLY A 233 -18.70 37.40 -20.15
CA GLY A 233 -18.72 37.38 -21.63
C GLY A 233 -17.38 37.01 -22.29
N LYS A 234 -16.40 36.58 -21.52
CA LYS A 234 -15.16 35.97 -22.01
C LYS A 234 -15.33 34.47 -22.19
N GLU A 235 -14.75 33.93 -23.24
CA GLU A 235 -14.71 32.47 -23.42
C GLU A 235 -13.91 31.81 -22.29
N ALA A 236 -14.28 30.57 -21.95
CA ALA A 236 -13.54 29.76 -21.00
C ALA A 236 -12.12 29.54 -21.51
N VAL A 237 -11.12 29.70 -20.64
CA VAL A 237 -9.73 29.36 -20.95
C VAL A 237 -9.59 27.86 -20.86
N THR A 238 -9.30 27.21 -21.95
CA THR A 238 -9.17 25.75 -22.05
C THR A 238 -7.77 25.34 -22.47
N ALA A 239 -7.33 24.20 -22.02
CA ALA A 239 -6.07 23.58 -22.44
C ALA A 239 -6.28 22.08 -22.66
N LYS A 240 -5.51 21.51 -23.61
CA LYS A 240 -5.50 20.07 -23.80
C LYS A 240 -4.93 19.39 -22.58
N VAL A 241 -5.55 18.31 -22.12
CA VAL A 241 -5.08 17.51 -20.99
C VAL A 241 -3.72 16.90 -21.33
N LEU A 242 -2.72 17.20 -20.50
CA LEU A 242 -1.39 16.62 -20.65
C LEU A 242 -1.45 15.12 -20.36
N ASN A 243 -0.87 14.31 -21.27
CA ASN A 243 -0.85 12.85 -21.16
C ASN A 243 -2.26 12.25 -21.00
N GLY A 244 -3.23 12.73 -21.77
CA GLY A 244 -4.58 12.15 -21.84
C GLY A 244 -4.54 10.68 -22.26
N GLY A 245 -5.47 9.88 -21.72
CA GLY A 245 -5.62 8.45 -22.00
C GLY A 245 -4.62 7.52 -21.31
N VAL A 246 -3.50 8.02 -20.75
CA VAL A 246 -2.47 7.19 -20.12
C VAL A 246 -2.65 7.06 -18.60
N ALA A 247 -2.07 5.99 -18.05
CA ALA A 247 -2.07 5.76 -16.61
C ALA A 247 -1.27 6.85 -15.87
N GLN A 248 -1.77 7.25 -14.72
CA GLN A 248 -1.16 8.25 -13.86
C GLN A 248 -1.21 7.79 -12.41
N LYS A 249 -0.16 8.05 -11.67
CA LYS A 249 -0.06 7.83 -10.24
C LYS A 249 1.10 8.63 -9.65
N TYR A 250 1.17 8.70 -8.33
CA TYR A 250 2.30 9.32 -7.64
C TYR A 250 3.64 8.65 -7.96
N THR A 251 4.68 9.46 -8.22
CA THR A 251 6.01 9.02 -8.69
C THR A 251 7.10 9.06 -7.62
N LEU A 252 6.80 9.45 -6.39
CA LEU A 252 7.75 9.79 -5.32
C LEU A 252 8.63 11.03 -5.67
N CYS A 253 8.15 11.92 -6.55
CA CYS A 253 8.94 13.02 -7.10
C CYS A 253 10.29 12.52 -7.65
N TYR A 254 10.26 11.55 -8.56
CA TYR A 254 11.45 10.90 -9.11
C TYR A 254 12.50 11.90 -9.61
N ASP A 255 12.06 12.95 -10.30
CA ASP A 255 12.90 14.06 -10.76
C ASP A 255 13.70 14.69 -9.61
N ARG A 256 13.05 14.96 -8.47
CA ARG A 256 13.72 15.50 -7.29
C ARG A 256 14.71 14.51 -6.67
N LEU A 257 14.38 13.21 -6.69
CA LEU A 257 15.27 12.19 -6.14
C LEU A 257 16.57 12.08 -6.95
N VAL A 258 16.47 12.17 -8.27
CA VAL A 258 17.65 12.20 -9.16
C VAL A 258 18.56 13.37 -8.83
N ASP A 259 17.99 14.54 -8.49
CA ASP A 259 18.74 15.73 -8.06
C ASP A 259 19.13 15.72 -6.57
N GLY A 260 18.93 14.61 -5.86
CA GLY A 260 19.24 14.48 -4.43
C GLY A 260 18.33 15.29 -3.50
N MET A 261 17.18 15.76 -3.99
CA MET A 261 16.24 16.58 -3.24
C MET A 261 15.18 15.71 -2.53
N THR A 262 14.65 16.22 -1.42
CA THR A 262 13.50 15.64 -0.73
C THR A 262 12.22 15.83 -1.54
N PRO A 263 11.31 14.84 -1.63
CA PRO A 263 10.01 15.00 -2.26
C PRO A 263 9.24 16.22 -1.75
N ALA A 264 8.53 16.91 -2.66
CA ALA A 264 7.89 18.20 -2.36
C ALA A 264 6.91 18.12 -1.17
N CYS A 265 6.16 17.03 -1.08
CA CYS A 265 5.21 16.82 0.02
C CYS A 265 5.86 16.64 1.40
N ALA A 266 7.01 15.98 1.48
CA ALA A 266 7.74 15.83 2.74
C ALA A 266 8.42 17.16 3.14
N GLN A 267 8.96 17.87 2.16
CA GLN A 267 9.61 19.18 2.40
C GLN A 267 8.64 20.23 2.93
N THR A 268 7.38 20.21 2.47
CA THR A 268 6.37 21.21 2.82
C THR A 268 5.59 20.87 4.10
N CYS A 269 5.74 19.65 4.65
CA CYS A 269 4.94 19.21 5.80
C CYS A 269 5.33 19.94 7.09
N PRO A 270 4.48 20.83 7.65
CA PRO A 270 4.87 21.67 8.78
C PRO A 270 5.03 20.89 10.08
N THR A 271 4.32 19.78 10.25
CA THR A 271 4.41 18.92 11.43
C THR A 271 5.42 17.79 11.27
N THR A 272 6.08 17.69 10.12
CA THR A 272 6.93 16.55 9.77
C THR A 272 6.23 15.18 9.92
N SER A 273 4.90 15.18 9.76
CA SER A 273 4.11 13.95 9.69
C SER A 273 4.62 13.04 8.55
N ILE A 274 5.00 13.63 7.42
CA ILE A 274 5.59 12.93 6.28
C ILE A 274 7.11 13.02 6.39
N LYS A 275 7.75 11.89 6.69
CA LYS A 275 9.22 11.74 6.72
C LYS A 275 9.67 10.98 5.49
N PHE A 276 10.82 11.34 4.94
CA PHE A 276 11.42 10.73 3.76
C PHE A 276 12.87 10.34 4.05
N GLY A 277 13.32 9.24 3.49
CA GLY A 277 14.71 8.76 3.63
C GLY A 277 14.87 7.34 3.12
N ASP A 278 15.91 6.67 3.59
CA ASP A 278 16.13 5.26 3.31
C ASP A 278 14.99 4.44 3.90
N HIS A 279 14.45 3.52 3.10
CA HIS A 279 13.24 2.77 3.48
C HIS A 279 13.41 2.02 4.81
N SER A 280 14.57 1.39 5.02
CA SER A 280 14.89 0.70 6.29
C SER A 280 14.84 1.63 7.50
N ASP A 281 15.36 2.85 7.35
CA ASP A 281 15.35 3.88 8.40
C ASP A 281 13.93 4.38 8.67
N MET A 282 13.12 4.51 7.62
CA MET A 282 11.73 4.92 7.76
C MET A 282 10.92 3.86 8.52
N VAL A 283 11.14 2.57 8.22
CA VAL A 283 10.53 1.46 8.96
C VAL A 283 10.98 1.43 10.42
N ALA A 284 12.29 1.65 10.69
CA ALA A 284 12.82 1.70 12.04
C ALA A 284 12.19 2.84 12.86
N LYS A 285 12.16 4.05 12.32
CA LYS A 285 11.50 5.22 12.93
C LYS A 285 10.01 5.00 13.16
N ALA A 286 9.33 4.32 12.24
CA ALA A 286 7.92 4.00 12.39
C ALA A 286 7.68 3.04 13.58
N ARG A 287 8.53 2.02 13.75
CA ARG A 287 8.47 1.07 14.88
C ARG A 287 8.77 1.75 16.21
N GLU A 288 9.77 2.62 16.24
CA GLU A 288 10.11 3.42 17.42
C GLU A 288 8.92 4.30 17.83
N ARG A 289 8.34 5.02 16.88
CA ARG A 289 7.17 5.87 17.13
C ARG A 289 5.95 5.10 17.60
N LEU A 290 5.71 3.92 17.04
CA LEU A 290 4.65 3.02 17.51
C LEU A 290 4.85 2.64 18.98
N ALA A 291 6.08 2.26 19.37
CA ALA A 291 6.41 1.89 20.74
C ALA A 291 6.20 3.06 21.71
N GLU A 292 6.57 4.29 21.31
CA GLU A 292 6.30 5.49 22.10
C GLU A 292 4.81 5.70 22.36
N LEU A 293 3.97 5.58 21.31
CA LEU A 293 2.53 5.77 21.41
C LEU A 293 1.90 4.68 22.30
N HIS A 294 2.32 3.44 22.17
CA HIS A 294 1.85 2.36 23.05
C HIS A 294 2.24 2.61 24.51
N ALA A 295 3.46 3.10 24.77
CA ALA A 295 3.89 3.49 26.12
C ALA A 295 3.07 4.65 26.69
N GLN A 296 2.52 5.52 25.84
CA GLN A 296 1.61 6.61 26.21
C GLN A 296 0.15 6.15 26.38
N GLY A 297 -0.15 4.87 26.12
CA GLY A 297 -1.49 4.30 26.27
C GLY A 297 -2.35 4.38 25.00
N HIS A 298 -1.79 4.76 23.85
CA HIS A 298 -2.45 4.76 22.56
C HIS A 298 -2.41 3.36 21.94
N THR A 299 -3.19 2.43 22.47
CA THR A 299 -3.21 1.03 22.01
C THR A 299 -3.78 0.86 20.60
N GLU A 300 -4.55 1.83 20.15
CA GLU A 300 -5.11 1.89 18.80
C GLU A 300 -4.05 2.11 17.70
N ALA A 301 -2.86 2.59 18.06
CA ALA A 301 -1.79 2.86 17.10
C ALA A 301 -1.26 1.56 16.47
N ARG A 302 -1.07 1.57 15.15
CA ARG A 302 -0.57 0.42 14.39
C ARG A 302 0.21 0.84 13.16
N LEU A 303 1.10 -0.03 12.67
CA LEU A 303 1.83 0.18 11.43
C LEU A 303 1.11 -0.49 10.26
N TYR A 304 1.14 0.17 9.12
CA TYR A 304 0.65 -0.33 7.85
C TYR A 304 1.73 -0.24 6.78
N GLY A 305 1.88 -1.29 5.97
CA GLY A 305 2.88 -1.36 4.91
C GLY A 305 4.31 -1.67 5.35
N ALA A 306 4.57 -1.84 6.66
CA ALA A 306 5.88 -2.18 7.21
C ALA A 306 6.16 -3.70 7.28
N ASN A 307 5.17 -4.54 6.98
CA ASN A 307 5.28 -5.99 7.02
C ASN A 307 5.78 -6.53 5.68
N PRO A 308 6.99 -7.14 5.60
CA PRO A 308 7.49 -7.72 4.35
C PRO A 308 6.78 -9.02 3.96
N ASP A 309 6.03 -9.62 4.89
CA ASP A 309 5.35 -10.89 4.70
C ASP A 309 3.86 -10.72 4.35
N ASP A 310 3.40 -9.47 4.13
CA ASP A 310 2.05 -9.21 3.63
C ASP A 310 1.92 -9.57 2.13
N GLY A 311 0.69 -9.59 1.62
CA GLY A 311 0.41 -10.00 0.24
C GLY A 311 0.96 -9.08 -0.86
N VAL A 312 1.63 -7.96 -0.49
CA VAL A 312 2.32 -7.04 -1.40
C VAL A 312 3.82 -6.91 -1.08
N GLY A 313 4.34 -7.67 -0.10
CA GLY A 313 5.74 -7.67 0.32
C GLY A 313 6.17 -6.40 1.07
N GLY A 314 5.24 -5.74 1.75
CA GLY A 314 5.42 -4.41 2.31
C GLY A 314 5.38 -3.31 1.25
N THR A 315 5.42 -2.08 1.70
CA THR A 315 5.27 -0.90 0.83
C THR A 315 6.38 0.12 1.01
N GLY A 316 6.63 0.93 -0.02
CA GLY A 316 7.55 2.06 0.04
C GLY A 316 7.01 3.26 0.84
N SER A 317 5.70 3.28 1.10
CA SER A 317 5.03 4.28 1.93
C SER A 317 4.48 3.61 3.18
N VAL A 318 5.19 3.75 4.30
CA VAL A 318 4.79 3.17 5.59
C VAL A 318 3.96 4.18 6.36
N PHE A 319 2.84 3.73 6.93
CA PHE A 319 1.95 4.56 7.74
C PHE A 319 1.92 4.10 9.19
N LEU A 320 1.86 5.06 10.10
CA LEU A 320 1.41 4.85 11.45
C LEU A 320 -0.04 5.33 11.51
N LEU A 321 -0.96 4.42 11.70
CA LEU A 321 -2.40 4.66 11.77
C LEU A 321 -2.86 4.66 13.23
N MET A 322 -3.92 5.40 13.52
CA MET A 322 -4.52 5.50 14.85
C MET A 322 -5.86 4.74 14.92
N ASP A 323 -6.11 3.85 13.95
CA ASP A 323 -7.27 2.94 13.89
C ASP A 323 -7.00 1.83 12.86
N ASP A 324 -7.99 0.96 12.62
CA ASP A 324 -7.96 -0.08 11.60
C ASP A 324 -7.73 0.53 10.20
N PRO A 325 -7.00 -0.16 9.32
CA PRO A 325 -6.70 0.35 7.96
C PRO A 325 -7.96 0.71 7.17
N GLU A 326 -9.05 -0.02 7.36
CA GLU A 326 -10.32 0.18 6.67
C GLU A 326 -10.94 1.54 6.97
N VAL A 327 -10.71 2.06 8.17
CA VAL A 327 -11.17 3.41 8.55
C VAL A 327 -10.52 4.49 7.70
N TYR A 328 -9.32 4.22 7.22
CA TYR A 328 -8.58 5.09 6.30
C TYR A 328 -8.81 4.76 4.82
N GLY A 329 -9.71 3.82 4.52
CA GLY A 329 -9.95 3.35 3.15
C GLY A 329 -8.84 2.47 2.59
N LEU A 330 -7.96 1.95 3.45
CA LEU A 330 -6.89 1.03 3.08
C LEU A 330 -7.37 -0.42 3.23
N PRO A 331 -7.01 -1.33 2.30
CA PRO A 331 -7.33 -2.74 2.47
C PRO A 331 -6.56 -3.32 3.67
N PRO A 332 -7.20 -4.12 4.55
CA PRO A 332 -6.51 -4.68 5.73
C PRO A 332 -5.41 -5.67 5.33
N ASP A 333 -5.67 -6.49 4.32
CA ASP A 333 -4.76 -7.49 3.78
C ASP A 333 -4.59 -7.27 2.27
N PRO A 334 -3.74 -6.32 1.85
CA PRO A 334 -3.52 -6.08 0.43
C PRO A 334 -2.81 -7.28 -0.21
N VAL A 335 -3.40 -7.83 -1.26
CA VAL A 335 -2.82 -8.95 -2.02
C VAL A 335 -2.62 -8.52 -3.47
N VAL A 336 -1.46 -8.85 -4.01
CA VAL A 336 -1.17 -8.61 -5.42
C VAL A 336 -2.02 -9.55 -6.27
N THR A 337 -2.73 -9.00 -7.25
CA THR A 337 -3.64 -9.75 -8.12
C THR A 337 -2.95 -10.87 -8.91
N THR A 338 -1.64 -10.76 -9.10
CA THR A 338 -0.79 -11.75 -9.80
C THR A 338 -0.16 -12.79 -8.89
N HIS A 339 -0.38 -12.69 -7.56
CA HIS A 339 0.24 -13.56 -6.55
C HIS A 339 0.09 -15.06 -6.84
N ASP A 340 -1.11 -15.49 -7.22
CA ASP A 340 -1.41 -16.91 -7.43
C ASP A 340 -1.12 -17.42 -8.85
N LEU A 341 -0.71 -16.55 -9.79
CA LEU A 341 -0.47 -16.95 -11.17
C LEU A 341 0.51 -18.11 -11.31
N PRO A 342 1.68 -18.14 -10.64
CA PRO A 342 2.61 -19.27 -10.74
C PRO A 342 1.97 -20.59 -10.32
N LYS A 343 1.18 -20.58 -9.25
CA LYS A 343 0.43 -21.73 -8.76
C LYS A 343 -0.64 -22.17 -9.75
N MET A 344 -1.39 -21.22 -10.31
CA MET A 344 -2.41 -21.50 -11.32
C MET A 344 -1.79 -22.12 -12.57
N PHE A 345 -0.69 -21.62 -13.09
CA PHE A 345 0.02 -22.19 -14.23
C PHE A 345 0.56 -23.58 -13.94
N THR A 346 1.11 -23.82 -12.76
CA THR A 346 1.57 -25.15 -12.33
C THR A 346 0.43 -26.15 -12.31
N MET A 347 -0.73 -25.79 -11.72
CA MET A 347 -1.88 -26.66 -11.67
C MET A 347 -2.48 -26.90 -13.06
N ALA A 348 -2.51 -25.89 -13.91
CA ALA A 348 -2.94 -26.04 -15.31
C ALA A 348 -2.00 -26.98 -16.09
N GLY A 349 -0.69 -26.89 -15.86
CA GLY A 349 0.32 -27.79 -16.45
C GLY A 349 0.10 -29.25 -16.00
N ILE A 350 -0.13 -29.49 -14.73
CA ILE A 350 -0.45 -30.83 -14.18
C ILE A 350 -1.73 -31.37 -14.81
N ALA A 351 -2.78 -30.57 -14.86
CA ALA A 351 -4.04 -30.97 -15.48
C ALA A 351 -3.89 -31.27 -16.97
N GLY A 352 -3.14 -30.46 -17.71
CA GLY A 352 -2.84 -30.68 -19.13
C GLY A 352 -2.06 -31.96 -19.37
N THR A 353 -1.02 -32.25 -18.57
CA THR A 353 -0.28 -33.51 -18.67
C THR A 353 -1.11 -34.74 -18.33
N ALA A 354 -1.98 -34.65 -17.32
CA ALA A 354 -2.91 -35.72 -17.00
C ALA A 354 -3.89 -36.00 -18.15
N MET A 355 -4.48 -34.95 -18.76
CA MET A 355 -5.34 -35.09 -19.92
C MET A 355 -4.62 -35.72 -21.12
N LEU A 356 -3.40 -35.28 -21.41
CA LEU A 356 -2.55 -35.88 -22.45
C LEU A 356 -2.29 -37.38 -22.16
N GLY A 357 -2.03 -37.74 -20.92
CA GLY A 357 -1.85 -39.14 -20.50
C GLY A 357 -3.08 -40.00 -20.76
N VAL A 358 -4.29 -39.49 -20.46
CA VAL A 358 -5.57 -40.16 -20.74
C VAL A 358 -5.76 -40.33 -22.25
N VAL A 359 -5.58 -39.30 -23.05
CA VAL A 359 -5.71 -39.36 -24.51
C VAL A 359 -4.72 -40.36 -25.09
N LEU A 360 -3.44 -40.34 -24.72
CA LEU A 360 -2.45 -41.32 -25.20
C LEU A 360 -2.80 -42.75 -24.81
N SER A 361 -3.33 -42.96 -23.58
CA SER A 361 -3.75 -44.32 -23.15
C SER A 361 -4.91 -44.88 -23.98
N MET A 362 -5.84 -44.03 -24.42
CA MET A 362 -6.92 -44.43 -25.32
C MET A 362 -6.41 -44.85 -26.68
N PHE A 363 -5.42 -44.15 -27.25
CA PHE A 363 -4.82 -44.54 -28.54
C PHE A 363 -3.99 -45.82 -28.44
N VAL A 364 -3.22 -45.99 -27.36
CA VAL A 364 -2.41 -47.21 -27.15
C VAL A 364 -3.30 -48.43 -26.83
N GLY A 365 -4.41 -48.19 -26.10
CA GLY A 365 -5.39 -49.25 -25.81
C GLY A 365 -6.10 -49.80 -27.06
N HIS A 366 -6.43 -48.93 -28.02
CA HIS A 366 -7.05 -49.34 -29.28
C HIS A 366 -6.14 -50.17 -30.20
N GLY A 367 -4.81 -49.90 -30.19
CA GLY A 367 -3.86 -50.65 -31.02
C GLY A 367 -3.55 -52.08 -30.54
N ARG A 368 -4.06 -52.49 -29.36
CA ARG A 368 -3.88 -53.85 -28.83
C ARG A 368 -5.09 -54.77 -29.05
N MET A 369 -6.17 -54.25 -29.62
CA MET A 369 -7.39 -55.02 -29.92
C MET A 369 -7.56 -55.34 -31.43
N GLN A 370 -6.54 -55.17 -32.25
CA GLN A 370 -6.41 -55.71 -33.61
C GLN A 370 -5.25 -56.70 -33.62
#